data_d45119f8a28136d3d5de808a34e32ec0
#
_entry.id   d45119f8a28136d3d5de808a34e32ec0
#
_cell.length_a   1.000
_cell.length_b   1.000
_cell.length_c   1.000
_cell.angle_alpha   90.00
_cell.angle_beta   90.00
_cell.angle_gamma   90.00
#
_symmetry.space_group_name_H-M   'P 1'
#
loop_
_entity.id
_entity.type
_entity.pdbx_description
1 polymer ?
#
loop_
_entity_poly.entity_id
_entity_poly.type
_entity_poly.pdbx_seq_one_letter_code
_entity_poly.pdbx_strand_id
1 'polypeptide(L)'
;MASAQPEIAFTLEKAQQIISEYHSDIGDTSSTQITSFAEERDQGYSQTRTRKTYHIELANASYMLAVSLPESGTSDYHPNNLATVKHLHDLIQSQTSIPLPAILKSGTVQSSEYLLLSSPPASHSTTLATARRSGLLTPESDARIQLTIGTHLRQLHAVQNDWFGLPSVRAPADASYVWQESFTLFLEAVLMALEARGVDIGAPYGALRGYLSRAIGFYLFDDAEVPSLVGFTVSEEDVVISTGNAEPEILSYPLPWHALWGDPMMEAFFIPPGPSKALLEGYMAGEAGGPLMPFARQRTKRLWYTLFTAGVVLLNAPTDQADGKLKWAEDAITACVRELKDAPCY
;
A
#
# COMPACT_ATOMS: atom_id res chain seq x y z
N MET A 1 10.13 26.15 15.91
CA MET A 1 11.26 25.44 15.29
C MET A 1 11.33 24.07 15.94
N ALA A 2 10.74 23.05 15.32
CA ALA A 2 10.91 21.67 15.77
C ALA A 2 12.34 21.26 15.41
N SER A 3 13.13 20.84 16.41
CA SER A 3 14.46 20.27 16.18
C SER A 3 14.28 19.01 15.34
N ALA A 4 14.86 18.98 14.16
CA ALA A 4 14.97 17.76 13.40
C ALA A 4 15.69 16.72 14.29
N GLN A 5 14.99 15.68 14.71
CA GLN A 5 15.64 14.54 15.36
C GLN A 5 16.60 13.91 14.34
N PRO A 6 17.82 13.52 14.76
CA PRO A 6 18.75 12.87 13.85
C PRO A 6 18.09 11.61 13.30
N GLU A 7 17.92 11.57 12.00
CA GLU A 7 17.47 10.40 11.28
C GLU A 7 18.49 9.28 11.54
N ILE A 8 18.09 8.26 12.32
CA ILE A 8 18.95 7.11 12.61
C ILE A 8 19.06 6.31 11.31
N ALA A 9 20.09 6.60 10.52
CA ALA A 9 20.37 5.85 9.31
C ALA A 9 20.67 4.39 9.69
N PHE A 10 19.95 3.47 9.08
CA PHE A 10 20.29 2.06 9.18
C PHE A 10 21.58 1.81 8.37
N THR A 11 22.60 1.21 8.99
CA THR A 11 23.93 1.15 8.40
C THR A 11 24.19 -0.16 7.66
N LEU A 12 25.16 -0.12 6.71
CA LEU A 12 25.65 -1.29 6.00
C LEU A 12 26.14 -2.40 6.97
N GLU A 13 26.78 -2.02 8.09
CA GLU A 13 27.29 -2.99 9.06
C GLU A 13 26.16 -3.80 9.71
N LYS A 14 25.04 -3.14 10.03
CA LYS A 14 23.84 -3.82 10.57
C LYS A 14 23.21 -4.74 9.52
N ALA A 15 23.14 -4.31 8.27
CA ALA A 15 22.67 -5.15 7.17
C ALA A 15 23.59 -6.37 6.98
N GLN A 16 24.92 -6.17 7.03
CA GLN A 16 25.90 -7.23 6.92
C GLN A 16 25.77 -8.25 8.06
N GLN A 17 25.52 -7.79 9.29
CA GLN A 17 25.25 -8.67 10.42
C GLN A 17 24.02 -9.56 10.16
N ILE A 18 22.89 -8.97 9.74
CA ILE A 18 21.65 -9.70 9.46
C ILE A 18 21.86 -10.76 8.37
N ILE A 19 22.54 -10.40 7.28
CA ILE A 19 22.82 -11.32 6.18
C ILE A 19 23.73 -12.47 6.66
N SER A 20 24.78 -12.16 7.40
CA SER A 20 25.70 -13.18 7.92
C SER A 20 25.01 -14.16 8.88
N GLU A 21 24.15 -13.64 9.76
CA GLU A 21 23.35 -14.46 10.66
C GLU A 21 22.34 -15.33 9.88
N TYR A 22 21.67 -14.79 8.86
CA TYR A 22 20.73 -15.55 8.03
C TYR A 22 21.44 -16.72 7.33
N HIS A 23 22.57 -16.47 6.64
CA HIS A 23 23.33 -17.54 5.96
C HIS A 23 23.86 -18.58 6.94
N SER A 24 24.28 -18.16 8.12
CA SER A 24 24.68 -19.10 9.19
C SER A 24 23.53 -20.00 9.63
N ASP A 25 22.32 -19.42 9.80
CA ASP A 25 21.12 -20.15 10.25
C ASP A 25 20.69 -21.22 9.24
N ILE A 26 20.85 -20.97 7.94
CA ILE A 26 20.50 -21.93 6.86
C ILE A 26 21.67 -22.84 6.47
N GLY A 27 22.85 -22.70 7.10
CA GLY A 27 24.04 -23.48 6.80
C GLY A 27 24.67 -23.19 5.42
N ASP A 28 24.36 -22.02 4.84
CA ASP A 28 24.95 -21.60 3.57
C ASP A 28 26.37 -21.05 3.78
N THR A 29 27.33 -21.63 3.10
CA THR A 29 28.75 -21.25 3.15
C THR A 29 29.17 -20.30 2.04
N SER A 30 28.22 -19.82 1.22
CA SER A 30 28.52 -18.85 0.16
C SER A 30 28.97 -17.51 0.75
N SER A 31 29.57 -16.67 -0.10
CA SER A 31 30.02 -15.35 0.34
C SER A 31 28.82 -14.50 0.77
N THR A 32 28.83 -14.02 2.00
CA THR A 32 27.82 -13.11 2.57
C THR A 32 28.19 -11.64 2.39
N GLN A 33 29.31 -11.34 1.69
CA GLN A 33 29.76 -9.97 1.47
C GLN A 33 28.74 -9.17 0.67
N ILE A 34 28.22 -8.08 1.25
CA ILE A 34 27.33 -7.14 0.56
C ILE A 34 28.16 -6.35 -0.47
N THR A 35 27.73 -6.40 -1.72
CA THR A 35 28.34 -5.68 -2.84
C THR A 35 27.62 -4.36 -3.14
N SER A 36 26.30 -4.31 -2.87
CA SER A 36 25.48 -3.10 -2.99
C SER A 36 24.49 -3.02 -1.84
N PHE A 37 24.30 -1.81 -1.28
CA PHE A 37 23.34 -1.51 -0.23
C PHE A 37 22.72 -0.15 -0.53
N ALA A 38 21.47 -0.14 -0.98
CA ALA A 38 20.78 1.07 -1.42
C ALA A 38 19.39 1.17 -0.80
N GLU A 39 19.03 2.35 -0.32
CA GLU A 39 17.67 2.64 0.14
C GLU A 39 16.72 2.69 -1.06
N GLU A 40 15.63 1.92 -0.99
CA GLU A 40 14.52 1.98 -1.94
C GLU A 40 13.67 3.22 -1.64
N ARG A 41 13.77 4.22 -2.51
CA ARG A 41 13.07 5.50 -2.34
C ARG A 41 11.78 5.62 -3.12
N ASP A 42 11.56 4.72 -4.09
CA ASP A 42 10.40 4.76 -4.97
C ASP A 42 9.47 3.56 -4.67
N GLN A 43 8.60 3.72 -3.69
CA GLN A 43 7.66 2.69 -3.21
C GLN A 43 6.19 3.04 -3.51
N GLY A 44 5.94 3.68 -4.63
CA GLY A 44 4.58 4.05 -4.99
C GLY A 44 3.89 4.89 -3.91
N TYR A 45 2.63 4.61 -3.64
CA TYR A 45 1.88 5.24 -2.54
C TYR A 45 2.12 4.55 -1.19
N SER A 46 2.90 3.48 -1.16
CA SER A 46 3.16 2.65 0.04
C SER A 46 4.29 3.17 0.91
N GLN A 47 4.92 4.28 0.53
CA GLN A 47 6.01 4.89 1.29
C GLN A 47 5.55 5.35 2.68
N THR A 48 6.41 5.19 3.69
CA THR A 48 6.14 5.60 5.06
C THR A 48 7.38 6.20 5.72
N ARG A 49 7.16 7.10 6.69
CA ARG A 49 8.23 7.70 7.50
C ARG A 49 8.75 6.78 8.59
N THR A 50 7.95 5.80 8.98
CA THR A 50 8.27 4.88 10.09
C THR A 50 9.01 3.64 9.64
N ARG A 51 9.24 3.48 8.33
CA ARG A 51 9.93 2.33 7.75
C ARG A 51 10.83 2.76 6.62
N LYS A 52 11.99 2.10 6.51
CA LYS A 52 12.86 2.15 5.35
C LYS A 52 13.02 0.76 4.77
N THR A 53 13.10 0.69 3.46
CA THR A 53 13.39 -0.53 2.71
C THR A 53 14.73 -0.37 2.00
N TYR A 54 15.55 -1.40 2.04
CA TYR A 54 16.87 -1.41 1.39
C TYR A 54 16.98 -2.59 0.45
N HIS A 55 17.51 -2.35 -0.73
CA HIS A 55 18.03 -3.41 -1.60
C HIS A 55 19.44 -3.80 -1.18
N ILE A 56 19.66 -5.11 -1.07
CA ILE A 56 20.93 -5.71 -0.72
C ILE A 56 21.33 -6.65 -1.85
N GLU A 57 22.50 -6.42 -2.44
CA GLU A 57 23.05 -7.32 -3.44
C GLU A 57 24.30 -8.02 -2.87
N LEU A 58 24.39 -9.31 -3.08
CA LEU A 58 25.57 -10.14 -2.93
C LEU A 58 26.05 -10.55 -4.32
N ALA A 59 27.17 -11.26 -4.41
CA ALA A 59 27.68 -11.75 -5.69
C ALA A 59 26.68 -12.69 -6.42
N ASN A 60 25.92 -13.49 -5.67
CA ASN A 60 25.04 -14.53 -6.23
C ASN A 60 23.58 -14.47 -5.73
N ALA A 61 23.21 -13.46 -4.97
CA ALA A 61 21.87 -13.33 -4.40
C ALA A 61 21.49 -11.87 -4.20
N SER A 62 20.19 -11.59 -4.22
CA SER A 62 19.64 -10.29 -3.87
C SER A 62 18.54 -10.43 -2.81
N TYR A 63 18.46 -9.45 -1.93
CA TYR A 63 17.51 -9.40 -0.82
C TYR A 63 16.91 -8.01 -0.71
N MET A 64 15.76 -7.96 -0.06
CA MET A 64 15.15 -6.72 0.38
C MET A 64 15.09 -6.73 1.91
N LEU A 65 15.46 -5.63 2.54
CA LEU A 65 15.45 -5.48 3.98
C LEU A 65 14.51 -4.34 4.37
N ALA A 66 13.40 -4.68 4.99
CA ALA A 66 12.49 -3.68 5.56
C ALA A 66 12.83 -3.48 7.04
N VAL A 67 13.01 -2.23 7.45
CA VAL A 67 13.40 -1.85 8.81
C VAL A 67 12.38 -0.86 9.36
N SER A 68 11.81 -1.17 10.52
CA SER A 68 10.96 -0.24 11.27
C SER A 68 11.84 0.75 12.02
N LEU A 69 11.50 2.03 11.89
CA LEU A 69 12.12 3.11 12.67
C LEU A 69 11.28 3.34 13.94
N PRO A 70 11.89 3.83 15.03
CA PRO A 70 11.15 4.21 16.23
C PRO A 70 10.09 5.26 15.87
N GLU A 71 8.84 5.03 16.29
CA GLU A 71 7.76 5.97 16.04
C GLU A 71 7.97 7.26 16.82
N SER A 72 7.84 8.40 16.14
CA SER A 72 7.79 9.72 16.74
C SER A 72 6.48 10.40 16.38
N GLY A 73 5.40 10.13 17.12
CA GLY A 73 4.14 10.84 16.93
C GLY A 73 2.90 10.05 17.32
N THR A 74 1.85 10.77 17.66
CA THR A 74 0.51 10.26 17.97
C THR A 74 -0.43 10.56 16.81
N SER A 75 -0.32 9.84 15.69
CA SER A 75 -1.32 9.89 14.64
C SER A 75 -2.26 8.71 14.80
N ASP A 76 -3.57 8.92 14.72
CA ASP A 76 -4.57 7.86 14.86
C ASP A 76 -4.58 6.88 13.67
N TYR A 77 -3.97 7.24 12.54
CA TYR A 77 -3.72 6.35 11.42
C TYR A 77 -2.23 6.04 11.30
N HIS A 78 -1.88 4.77 11.40
CA HIS A 78 -0.51 4.26 11.25
C HIS A 78 -0.44 3.16 10.18
N PRO A 79 0.68 3.07 9.43
CA PRO A 79 1.00 1.88 8.64
C PRO A 79 1.07 0.65 9.56
N ASN A 80 0.81 -0.52 9.00
CA ASN A 80 0.92 -1.78 9.72
C ASN A 80 2.35 -1.98 10.24
N ASN A 81 2.49 -2.36 11.51
CA ASN A 81 3.78 -2.75 12.08
C ASN A 81 4.25 -4.09 11.49
N LEU A 82 5.55 -4.43 11.66
CA LEU A 82 6.14 -5.61 11.04
C LEU A 82 5.48 -6.92 11.49
N ALA A 83 5.00 -7.01 12.73
CA ALA A 83 4.31 -8.20 13.23
C ALA A 83 2.95 -8.39 12.54
N THR A 84 2.18 -7.30 12.36
CA THR A 84 0.92 -7.31 11.61
C THR A 84 1.16 -7.61 10.13
N VAL A 85 2.18 -7.01 9.52
CA VAL A 85 2.56 -7.28 8.12
C VAL A 85 2.90 -8.77 7.93
N LYS A 86 3.67 -9.35 8.84
CA LYS A 86 3.99 -10.79 8.80
C LYS A 86 2.73 -11.65 8.92
N HIS A 87 1.83 -11.32 9.84
CA HIS A 87 0.56 -12.03 9.98
C HIS A 87 -0.29 -11.97 8.71
N LEU A 88 -0.44 -10.78 8.12
CA LEU A 88 -1.17 -10.61 6.85
C LEU A 88 -0.49 -11.31 5.68
N HIS A 89 0.84 -11.30 5.62
CA HIS A 89 1.59 -12.04 4.62
C HIS A 89 1.28 -13.54 4.68
N ASP A 90 1.35 -14.14 5.87
CA ASP A 90 1.05 -15.56 6.07
C ASP A 90 -0.42 -15.87 5.71
N LEU A 91 -1.34 -14.96 6.04
CA LEU A 91 -2.76 -15.07 5.69
C LEU A 91 -2.97 -15.05 4.17
N ILE A 92 -2.41 -14.08 3.45
CA ILE A 92 -2.51 -13.95 2.00
C ILE A 92 -1.91 -15.19 1.32
N GLN A 93 -0.72 -15.62 1.73
CA GLN A 93 -0.08 -16.81 1.16
C GLN A 93 -0.88 -18.11 1.38
N SER A 94 -1.58 -18.21 2.52
CA SER A 94 -2.37 -19.43 2.82
C SER A 94 -3.71 -19.50 2.07
N GLN A 95 -4.26 -18.36 1.64
CA GLN A 95 -5.61 -18.28 1.05
C GLN A 95 -5.63 -17.86 -0.42
N THR A 96 -4.50 -17.41 -0.98
CA THR A 96 -4.43 -16.88 -2.33
C THR A 96 -3.24 -17.41 -3.11
N SER A 97 -3.22 -17.18 -4.42
CA SER A 97 -2.05 -17.41 -5.26
C SER A 97 -1.25 -16.13 -5.56
N ILE A 98 -1.50 -15.05 -4.82
CA ILE A 98 -0.83 -13.77 -5.01
C ILE A 98 0.67 -13.91 -4.69
N PRO A 99 1.57 -13.61 -5.64
CA PRO A 99 3.00 -13.72 -5.39
C PRO A 99 3.46 -12.59 -4.46
N LEU A 100 3.94 -12.95 -3.27
CA LEU A 100 4.58 -12.04 -2.30
C LEU A 100 6.05 -12.43 -2.13
N PRO A 101 6.93 -11.48 -1.76
CA PRO A 101 8.30 -11.81 -1.42
C PRO A 101 8.33 -12.71 -0.18
N ALA A 102 9.11 -13.79 -0.20
CA ALA A 102 9.23 -14.67 0.96
C ALA A 102 9.89 -13.93 2.13
N ILE A 103 9.33 -14.05 3.34
CA ILE A 103 9.97 -13.58 4.56
C ILE A 103 10.99 -14.63 5.00
N LEU A 104 12.27 -14.30 4.81
CA LEU A 104 13.40 -15.20 5.07
C LEU A 104 13.82 -15.19 6.53
N LYS A 105 13.84 -14.00 7.14
CA LYS A 105 14.19 -13.82 8.56
C LYS A 105 13.44 -12.60 9.10
N SER A 106 13.10 -12.63 10.38
CA SER A 106 12.57 -11.48 11.12
C SER A 106 13.27 -11.40 12.47
N GLY A 107 13.44 -10.18 12.97
CA GLY A 107 14.10 -9.98 14.26
C GLY A 107 14.25 -8.52 14.63
N THR A 108 15.11 -8.29 15.63
CA THR A 108 15.44 -6.95 16.11
C THR A 108 16.95 -6.79 16.13
N VAL A 109 17.45 -5.70 15.58
CA VAL A 109 18.86 -5.31 15.67
C VAL A 109 18.97 -3.94 16.30
N GLN A 110 19.61 -3.82 17.47
CA GLN A 110 19.76 -2.60 18.28
C GLN A 110 18.40 -1.98 18.61
N SER A 111 17.41 -1.96 18.55
CA SER A 111 16.09 -1.31 18.74
C SER A 111 15.25 -1.18 17.46
N SER A 112 15.79 -1.57 16.33
CA SER A 112 15.03 -1.55 15.07
C SER A 112 14.56 -2.97 14.76
N GLU A 113 13.26 -3.14 14.56
CA GLU A 113 12.69 -4.37 14.04
C GLU A 113 12.96 -4.46 12.53
N TYR A 114 13.13 -5.68 12.02
CA TYR A 114 13.36 -5.89 10.59
C TYR A 114 12.67 -7.14 10.04
N LEU A 115 12.42 -7.09 8.72
CA LEU A 115 12.11 -8.26 7.89
C LEU A 115 13.14 -8.36 6.76
N LEU A 116 13.81 -9.51 6.65
CA LEU A 116 14.63 -9.87 5.50
C LEU A 116 13.75 -10.64 4.53
N LEU A 117 13.71 -10.19 3.27
CA LEU A 117 12.82 -10.67 2.22
C LEU A 117 13.64 -11.19 1.04
N SER A 118 13.07 -12.15 0.32
CA SER A 118 13.56 -12.50 -1.01
C SER A 118 13.35 -11.35 -1.99
N SER A 119 14.29 -11.14 -2.91
CA SER A 119 14.15 -10.16 -3.99
C SER A 119 14.46 -10.83 -5.33
N PRO A 120 13.65 -10.60 -6.38
CA PRO A 120 14.02 -11.02 -7.72
C PRO A 120 15.30 -10.29 -8.15
N PRO A 121 16.19 -10.94 -8.95
CA PRO A 121 17.38 -10.27 -9.47
C PRO A 121 17.02 -9.05 -10.32
N ALA A 122 17.64 -7.91 -10.07
CA ALA A 122 17.38 -6.66 -10.79
C ALA A 122 17.62 -6.76 -12.31
N SER A 123 18.52 -7.69 -12.75
CA SER A 123 18.77 -7.96 -14.16
C SER A 123 17.59 -8.58 -14.93
N HIS A 124 16.62 -9.14 -14.21
CA HIS A 124 15.50 -9.89 -14.80
C HIS A 124 14.13 -9.40 -14.33
N SER A 125 14.07 -8.28 -13.65
CA SER A 125 12.83 -7.73 -13.11
C SER A 125 12.81 -6.21 -13.18
N THR A 126 11.59 -5.65 -13.23
CA THR A 126 11.34 -4.20 -13.14
C THR A 126 9.93 -3.96 -12.62
N THR A 127 9.61 -2.72 -12.23
CA THR A 127 8.22 -2.40 -11.87
C THR A 127 7.34 -2.28 -13.12
N LEU A 128 6.05 -2.58 -12.97
CA LEU A 128 5.08 -2.44 -14.06
C LEU A 128 5.07 -1.01 -14.63
N ALA A 129 5.10 -0.01 -13.76
CA ALA A 129 5.15 1.39 -14.19
C ALA A 129 6.41 1.71 -15.01
N THR A 130 7.57 1.22 -14.60
CA THR A 130 8.83 1.39 -15.36
C THR A 130 8.79 0.67 -16.69
N ALA A 131 8.26 -0.56 -16.74
CA ALA A 131 8.11 -1.30 -17.98
C ALA A 131 7.21 -0.58 -18.99
N ARG A 132 6.12 0.05 -18.53
CA ARG A 132 5.25 0.89 -19.37
C ARG A 132 5.96 2.13 -19.89
N ARG A 133 6.62 2.88 -19.00
CA ARG A 133 7.37 4.10 -19.38
C ARG A 133 8.47 3.83 -20.40
N SER A 134 9.12 2.69 -20.30
CA SER A 134 10.22 2.29 -21.20
C SER A 134 9.74 1.56 -22.47
N GLY A 135 8.44 1.33 -22.64
CA GLY A 135 7.89 0.65 -23.81
C GLY A 135 8.26 -0.83 -23.91
N LEU A 136 8.57 -1.47 -22.77
CA LEU A 136 8.89 -2.92 -22.72
C LEU A 136 7.66 -3.81 -22.90
N LEU A 137 6.45 -3.26 -22.71
CA LEU A 137 5.21 -4.02 -22.81
C LEU A 137 4.52 -3.76 -24.13
N THR A 138 4.10 -4.83 -24.82
CA THR A 138 3.13 -4.71 -25.90
C THR A 138 1.72 -4.48 -25.32
N PRO A 139 0.75 -3.94 -26.10
CA PRO A 139 -0.63 -3.81 -25.63
C PRO A 139 -1.23 -5.13 -25.13
N GLU A 140 -0.89 -6.25 -25.78
CA GLU A 140 -1.38 -7.58 -25.43
C GLU A 140 -0.79 -8.08 -24.12
N SER A 141 0.53 -7.92 -23.90
CA SER A 141 1.18 -8.31 -22.66
C SER A 141 0.72 -7.45 -21.51
N ASP A 142 0.54 -6.13 -21.72
CA ASP A 142 -0.01 -5.24 -20.72
C ASP A 142 -1.44 -5.62 -20.32
N ALA A 143 -2.31 -5.93 -21.29
CA ALA A 143 -3.67 -6.37 -21.01
C ALA A 143 -3.70 -7.68 -20.21
N ARG A 144 -2.81 -8.64 -20.48
CA ARG A 144 -2.69 -9.89 -19.71
C ARG A 144 -2.26 -9.62 -18.26
N ILE A 145 -1.27 -8.74 -18.05
CA ILE A 145 -0.85 -8.33 -16.70
C ILE A 145 -2.01 -7.68 -15.95
N GLN A 146 -2.74 -6.78 -16.59
CA GLN A 146 -3.90 -6.12 -15.99
C GLN A 146 -5.01 -7.12 -15.60
N LEU A 147 -5.29 -8.10 -16.46
CA LEU A 147 -6.24 -9.18 -16.17
C LEU A 147 -5.78 -10.01 -14.96
N THR A 148 -4.48 -10.31 -14.88
CA THR A 148 -3.89 -11.04 -13.74
C THR A 148 -3.98 -10.20 -12.46
N ILE A 149 -3.69 -8.89 -12.50
CA ILE A 149 -3.88 -7.99 -11.35
C ILE A 149 -5.34 -8.02 -10.89
N GLY A 150 -6.30 -7.92 -11.82
CA GLY A 150 -7.72 -8.02 -11.48
C GLY A 150 -8.07 -9.34 -10.77
N THR A 151 -7.53 -10.46 -11.25
CA THR A 151 -7.72 -11.77 -10.63
C THR A 151 -7.12 -11.83 -9.22
N HIS A 152 -5.92 -11.27 -9.02
CA HIS A 152 -5.26 -11.21 -7.72
C HIS A 152 -6.00 -10.29 -6.74
N LEU A 153 -6.47 -9.12 -7.17
CA LEU A 153 -7.30 -8.24 -6.34
C LEU A 153 -8.59 -8.93 -5.88
N ARG A 154 -9.24 -9.69 -6.77
CA ARG A 154 -10.42 -10.49 -6.37
C ARG A 154 -10.07 -11.52 -5.30
N GLN A 155 -8.93 -12.20 -5.42
CA GLN A 155 -8.47 -13.14 -4.40
C GLN A 155 -8.15 -12.44 -3.09
N LEU A 156 -7.50 -11.27 -3.14
CA LEU A 156 -7.21 -10.47 -1.96
C LEU A 156 -8.49 -10.07 -1.22
N HIS A 157 -9.49 -9.60 -1.95
CA HIS A 157 -10.78 -9.19 -1.38
C HIS A 157 -11.65 -10.37 -0.90
N ALA A 158 -11.34 -11.59 -1.32
CA ALA A 158 -11.95 -12.78 -0.76
C ALA A 158 -11.35 -13.19 0.60
N VAL A 159 -10.21 -12.61 0.98
CA VAL A 159 -9.69 -12.71 2.35
C VAL A 159 -10.51 -11.76 3.23
N GLN A 160 -11.32 -12.30 4.11
CA GLN A 160 -12.33 -11.59 4.88
C GLN A 160 -12.06 -11.66 6.39
N ASN A 161 -12.69 -10.77 7.13
CA ASN A 161 -12.59 -10.68 8.57
C ASN A 161 -13.99 -10.41 9.19
N ASP A 162 -14.08 -10.50 10.51
CA ASP A 162 -15.33 -10.25 11.23
C ASP A 162 -15.57 -8.77 11.57
N TRP A 163 -14.56 -7.90 11.50
CA TRP A 163 -14.65 -6.47 11.81
C TRP A 163 -13.94 -5.61 10.76
N PHE A 164 -14.35 -4.37 10.63
CA PHE A 164 -13.69 -3.33 9.82
C PHE A 164 -12.61 -2.61 10.62
N GLY A 165 -11.54 -2.18 9.94
CA GLY A 165 -10.51 -1.35 10.55
C GLY A 165 -9.08 -1.80 10.30
N LEU A 166 -8.18 -1.41 11.19
CA LEU A 166 -6.78 -1.80 11.11
C LEU A 166 -6.62 -3.30 11.42
N PRO A 167 -5.81 -4.03 10.65
CA PRO A 167 -5.54 -5.41 10.93
C PRO A 167 -4.84 -5.60 12.28
N SER A 168 -5.28 -6.58 13.00
CA SER A 168 -4.63 -7.04 14.22
C SER A 168 -4.81 -8.55 14.39
N VAL A 169 -3.89 -9.17 15.14
CA VAL A 169 -3.94 -10.63 15.39
C VAL A 169 -5.17 -11.04 16.21
N ARG A 170 -5.74 -10.10 16.97
CA ARG A 170 -6.96 -10.32 17.77
C ARG A 170 -7.91 -9.17 17.53
N ALA A 171 -9.22 -9.46 17.60
CA ALA A 171 -10.23 -8.42 17.53
C ALA A 171 -9.96 -7.33 18.60
N PRO A 172 -9.92 -6.04 18.22
CA PRO A 172 -9.83 -4.95 19.17
C PRO A 172 -11.08 -4.92 20.06
N ALA A 173 -10.95 -4.39 21.26
CA ALA A 173 -12.08 -4.30 22.22
C ALA A 173 -13.22 -3.40 21.70
N ASP A 174 -12.88 -2.46 20.82
CA ASP A 174 -13.76 -1.49 20.16
C ASP A 174 -13.94 -1.78 18.66
N ALA A 175 -13.93 -3.06 18.28
CA ALA A 175 -14.10 -3.48 16.89
C ALA A 175 -15.41 -2.91 16.30
N SER A 176 -15.31 -2.25 15.14
CA SER A 176 -16.49 -1.78 14.40
C SER A 176 -16.95 -2.85 13.40
N TYR A 177 -18.26 -3.00 13.32
CA TYR A 177 -18.92 -3.89 12.36
C TYR A 177 -19.62 -3.11 11.23
N VAL A 178 -19.40 -1.80 11.19
CA VAL A 178 -19.97 -0.89 10.20
C VAL A 178 -18.84 -0.13 9.51
N TRP A 179 -18.73 -0.30 8.19
CA TRP A 179 -17.65 0.34 7.45
C TRP A 179 -17.72 1.87 7.51
N GLN A 180 -18.92 2.45 7.42
CA GLN A 180 -19.08 3.89 7.49
C GLN A 180 -18.47 4.49 8.77
N GLU A 181 -18.62 3.84 9.92
CA GLU A 181 -18.04 4.27 11.17
C GLU A 181 -16.50 4.22 11.13
N SER A 182 -15.94 3.07 10.75
CA SER A 182 -14.49 2.89 10.64
C SER A 182 -13.85 3.87 9.67
N PHE A 183 -14.41 3.99 8.47
CA PHE A 183 -13.86 4.87 7.45
C PHE A 183 -13.94 6.34 7.86
N THR A 184 -15.03 6.77 8.49
CA THR A 184 -15.19 8.15 8.95
C THR A 184 -14.15 8.50 10.01
N LEU A 185 -13.87 7.61 10.95
CA LEU A 185 -12.83 7.81 11.95
C LEU A 185 -11.43 7.92 11.31
N PHE A 186 -11.09 7.04 10.37
CA PHE A 186 -9.81 7.12 9.67
C PHE A 186 -9.68 8.41 8.86
N LEU A 187 -10.71 8.78 8.13
CA LEU A 187 -10.70 10.01 7.34
C LEU A 187 -10.56 11.24 8.23
N GLU A 188 -11.28 11.31 9.36
CA GLU A 188 -11.16 12.45 10.28
C GLU A 188 -9.77 12.52 10.90
N ALA A 189 -9.15 11.40 11.27
CA ALA A 189 -7.78 11.37 11.76
C ALA A 189 -6.79 11.94 10.72
N VAL A 190 -6.94 11.55 9.44
CA VAL A 190 -6.13 12.09 8.34
C VAL A 190 -6.38 13.58 8.16
N LEU A 191 -7.65 14.03 8.16
CA LEU A 191 -7.99 15.45 8.00
C LEU A 191 -7.44 16.30 9.16
N MET A 192 -7.55 15.84 10.40
CA MET A 192 -6.97 16.53 11.56
C MET A 192 -5.44 16.67 11.44
N ALA A 193 -4.77 15.62 10.99
CA ALA A 193 -3.32 15.64 10.81
C ALA A 193 -2.88 16.58 9.67
N LEU A 194 -3.63 16.63 8.55
CA LEU A 194 -3.39 17.57 7.45
C LEU A 194 -3.64 19.01 7.88
N GLU A 195 -4.75 19.27 8.59
CA GLU A 195 -5.11 20.59 9.12
C GLU A 195 -4.04 21.10 10.11
N ALA A 196 -3.57 20.24 11.01
CA ALA A 196 -2.50 20.56 11.95
C ALA A 196 -1.16 20.90 11.27
N ARG A 197 -0.91 20.34 10.07
CA ARG A 197 0.26 20.68 9.25
C ARG A 197 0.05 21.91 8.37
N GLY A 198 -1.15 22.50 8.36
CA GLY A 198 -1.49 23.66 7.54
C GLY A 198 -1.56 23.34 6.04
N VAL A 199 -1.89 22.11 5.66
CA VAL A 199 -2.04 21.71 4.25
C VAL A 199 -3.25 22.42 3.64
N ASP A 200 -3.06 23.10 2.51
CA ASP A 200 -4.17 23.70 1.75
C ASP A 200 -4.87 22.61 0.93
N ILE A 201 -6.15 22.41 1.22
CA ILE A 201 -7.02 21.45 0.51
C ILE A 201 -7.93 22.11 -0.53
N GLY A 202 -7.75 23.40 -0.80
CA GLY A 202 -8.57 24.17 -1.75
C GLY A 202 -9.93 24.61 -1.21
N ALA A 203 -10.25 24.33 0.06
CA ALA A 203 -11.45 24.80 0.77
C ALA A 203 -11.23 24.78 2.29
N PRO A 204 -12.06 25.47 3.09
CA PRO A 204 -12.02 25.33 4.53
C PRO A 204 -12.33 23.89 4.99
N TYR A 205 -11.55 23.33 5.93
CA TYR A 205 -11.77 21.98 6.47
C TYR A 205 -13.19 21.78 7.03
N GLY A 206 -13.76 22.82 7.64
CA GLY A 206 -15.17 22.79 8.09
C GLY A 206 -16.18 22.58 6.97
N ALA A 207 -15.92 23.10 5.76
CA ALA A 207 -16.78 22.86 4.60
C ALA A 207 -16.69 21.39 4.15
N LEU A 208 -15.49 20.83 4.09
CA LEU A 208 -15.27 19.41 3.74
C LEU A 208 -15.95 18.48 4.76
N ARG A 209 -15.86 18.77 6.06
CA ARG A 209 -16.60 18.06 7.11
C ARG A 209 -18.11 18.15 6.92
N GLY A 210 -18.62 19.28 6.44
CA GLY A 210 -20.02 19.43 6.03
C GLY A 210 -20.41 18.51 4.88
N TYR A 211 -19.52 18.33 3.88
CA TYR A 211 -19.75 17.38 2.77
C TYR A 211 -19.72 15.93 3.28
N LEU A 212 -18.80 15.61 4.20
CA LEU A 212 -18.74 14.29 4.85
C LEU A 212 -20.01 13.99 5.64
N SER A 213 -20.50 14.94 6.43
CA SER A 213 -21.76 14.79 7.18
C SER A 213 -22.94 14.51 6.26
N ARG A 214 -22.98 15.13 5.08
CA ARG A 214 -23.99 14.83 4.05
C ARG A 214 -23.82 13.40 3.54
N ALA A 215 -22.61 12.96 3.21
CA ALA A 215 -22.34 11.60 2.74
C ALA A 215 -22.76 10.53 3.78
N ILE A 216 -22.44 10.76 5.06
CA ILE A 216 -22.87 9.92 6.18
C ILE A 216 -24.39 9.87 6.29
N GLY A 217 -25.06 11.03 6.22
CA GLY A 217 -26.52 11.13 6.33
C GLY A 217 -27.27 10.41 5.21
N PHE A 218 -26.64 10.18 4.06
CA PHE A 218 -27.14 9.38 2.94
C PHE A 218 -26.61 7.95 2.90
N TYR A 219 -25.94 7.49 3.96
CA TYR A 219 -25.39 6.13 4.06
C TYR A 219 -24.49 5.76 2.87
N LEU A 220 -23.63 6.70 2.44
CA LEU A 220 -22.82 6.53 1.23
C LEU A 220 -21.86 5.31 1.31
N PHE A 221 -21.42 4.96 2.50
CA PHE A 221 -20.42 3.91 2.74
C PHE A 221 -21.03 2.60 3.27
N ASP A 222 -22.34 2.53 3.48
CA ASP A 222 -23.01 1.38 4.11
C ASP A 222 -23.21 0.17 3.18
N ASP A 223 -22.85 0.29 1.90
CA ASP A 223 -22.91 -0.83 0.94
C ASP A 223 -21.68 -1.78 1.03
N ALA A 224 -20.70 -1.47 1.85
CA ALA A 224 -19.63 -2.40 2.20
C ALA A 224 -20.09 -3.28 3.38
N GLU A 225 -20.62 -4.46 3.06
CA GLU A 225 -21.21 -5.36 4.06
C GLU A 225 -20.19 -6.30 4.69
N VAL A 226 -19.10 -6.59 3.99
CA VAL A 226 -18.10 -7.56 4.42
C VAL A 226 -16.71 -6.94 4.48
N PRO A 227 -16.02 -7.03 5.65
CA PRO A 227 -14.65 -6.55 5.78
C PRO A 227 -13.69 -7.36 4.90
N SER A 228 -13.29 -6.83 3.78
CA SER A 228 -12.32 -7.43 2.86
C SER A 228 -10.92 -6.89 3.12
N LEU A 229 -9.89 -7.70 2.90
CA LEU A 229 -8.50 -7.22 2.96
C LEU A 229 -8.23 -6.33 1.74
N VAL A 230 -7.88 -5.08 2.00
CA VAL A 230 -7.63 -4.04 0.99
C VAL A 230 -6.23 -3.48 1.14
N GLY A 231 -5.45 -3.48 0.05
CA GLY A 231 -4.09 -2.92 -0.01
C GLY A 231 -4.08 -1.54 -0.66
N PHE A 232 -4.87 -0.61 -0.17
CA PHE A 232 -5.29 0.64 -0.83
C PHE A 232 -4.16 1.57 -1.31
N THR A 233 -2.89 1.30 -1.00
CA THR A 233 -1.74 2.06 -1.49
C THR A 233 -0.95 1.32 -2.57
N VAL A 234 -1.29 0.07 -2.87
CA VAL A 234 -0.58 -0.73 -3.89
C VAL A 234 -0.86 -0.20 -5.28
N SER A 235 0.18 0.15 -6.01
CA SER A 235 0.12 0.75 -7.35
C SER A 235 1.01 0.02 -8.34
N GLU A 236 1.02 0.47 -9.59
CA GLU A 236 1.90 -0.07 -10.64
C GLU A 236 3.39 0.13 -10.36
N GLU A 237 3.74 1.08 -9.51
CA GLU A 237 5.12 1.31 -9.05
C GLU A 237 5.60 0.21 -8.07
N ASP A 238 4.65 -0.51 -7.46
CA ASP A 238 4.93 -1.52 -6.45
C ASP A 238 4.90 -2.95 -7.03
N VAL A 239 4.28 -3.14 -8.20
CA VAL A 239 4.15 -4.46 -8.83
C VAL A 239 5.40 -4.77 -9.64
N VAL A 240 6.12 -5.83 -9.25
CA VAL A 240 7.34 -6.29 -9.94
C VAL A 240 6.99 -7.35 -10.97
N ILE A 241 7.47 -7.16 -12.19
CA ILE A 241 7.28 -8.07 -13.32
C ILE A 241 8.62 -8.60 -13.86
N SER A 242 8.58 -9.76 -14.51
CA SER A 242 9.74 -10.32 -15.19
C SER A 242 10.09 -9.53 -16.45
N THR A 243 11.41 -9.41 -16.71
CA THR A 243 11.96 -8.90 -17.98
C THR A 243 12.78 -9.97 -18.66
N GLY A 244 12.79 -9.99 -19.99
CA GLY A 244 13.58 -10.96 -20.76
C GLY A 244 12.84 -12.24 -21.18
N ASN A 245 11.62 -12.45 -20.70
CA ASN A 245 10.73 -13.49 -21.23
C ASN A 245 9.87 -12.93 -22.35
N ALA A 246 9.49 -13.80 -23.30
CA ALA A 246 8.56 -13.42 -24.38
C ALA A 246 7.19 -12.96 -23.83
N GLU A 247 6.80 -13.49 -22.68
CA GLU A 247 5.60 -13.13 -21.94
C GLU A 247 6.00 -12.68 -20.52
N PRO A 248 5.90 -11.38 -20.19
CA PRO A 248 6.14 -10.89 -18.85
C PRO A 248 5.12 -11.43 -17.85
N GLU A 249 5.59 -11.81 -16.67
CA GLU A 249 4.77 -12.31 -15.55
C GLU A 249 4.94 -11.46 -14.32
N ILE A 250 3.93 -11.42 -13.46
CA ILE A 250 4.04 -10.76 -12.15
C ILE A 250 4.87 -11.66 -11.23
N LEU A 251 6.00 -11.13 -10.76
CA LEU A 251 6.92 -11.82 -9.86
C LEU A 251 6.59 -11.55 -8.39
N SER A 252 6.13 -10.33 -8.07
CA SER A 252 5.88 -9.96 -6.69
C SER A 252 4.98 -8.73 -6.59
N TYR A 253 4.16 -8.71 -5.53
CA TYR A 253 3.52 -7.51 -4.98
C TYR A 253 4.28 -7.05 -3.74
N PRO A 254 4.08 -5.79 -3.30
CA PRO A 254 4.63 -5.32 -2.03
C PRO A 254 3.98 -6.04 -0.86
N LEU A 255 4.63 -6.04 0.29
CA LEU A 255 4.00 -6.47 1.54
C LEU A 255 2.84 -5.53 1.92
N PRO A 256 1.86 -6.00 2.73
CA PRO A 256 0.63 -5.26 3.06
C PRO A 256 0.87 -4.16 4.10
N TRP A 257 1.70 -3.16 3.75
CA TRP A 257 2.12 -2.08 4.65
C TRP A 257 0.99 -1.16 5.11
N HIS A 258 0.03 -0.89 4.22
CA HIS A 258 -1.13 -0.04 4.45
C HIS A 258 -2.45 -0.79 4.26
N ALA A 259 -2.47 -2.08 4.53
CA ALA A 259 -3.70 -2.85 4.39
C ALA A 259 -4.71 -2.52 5.50
N LEU A 260 -5.98 -2.63 5.13
CA LEU A 260 -7.15 -2.45 6.01
C LEU A 260 -8.14 -3.61 5.80
N TRP A 261 -8.95 -3.88 6.82
CA TRP A 261 -10.24 -4.57 6.66
C TRP A 261 -11.29 -3.54 6.26
N GLY A 262 -11.60 -3.44 4.97
CA GLY A 262 -12.38 -2.34 4.43
C GLY A 262 -13.18 -2.68 3.18
N ASP A 263 -13.56 -1.60 2.48
CA ASP A 263 -14.29 -1.68 1.21
C ASP A 263 -13.28 -1.90 0.05
N PRO A 264 -13.46 -2.95 -0.76
CA PRO A 264 -12.67 -3.21 -1.97
C PRO A 264 -12.47 -2.01 -2.91
N MET A 265 -13.43 -1.09 -2.95
CA MET A 265 -13.32 0.11 -3.78
C MET A 265 -12.21 1.09 -3.36
N MET A 266 -11.58 0.88 -2.20
CA MET A 266 -10.44 1.69 -1.75
C MET A 266 -9.15 1.41 -2.53
N GLU A 267 -9.05 0.30 -3.24
CA GLU A 267 -7.82 -0.06 -3.96
C GLU A 267 -7.32 1.07 -4.87
N ALA A 268 -6.01 1.32 -4.83
CA ALA A 268 -5.39 2.36 -5.66
C ALA A 268 -5.60 2.12 -7.16
N PHE A 269 -5.73 0.87 -7.59
CA PHE A 269 -6.06 0.53 -8.98
C PHE A 269 -7.46 0.99 -9.41
N PHE A 270 -8.33 1.36 -8.47
CA PHE A 270 -9.67 1.89 -8.73
C PHE A 270 -9.75 3.41 -8.62
N ILE A 271 -8.67 4.08 -8.21
CA ILE A 271 -8.56 5.55 -8.21
C ILE A 271 -8.69 6.10 -9.63
N PRO A 272 -9.28 7.29 -9.84
CA PRO A 272 -9.36 7.91 -11.16
C PRO A 272 -8.01 7.95 -11.91
N PRO A 273 -7.99 7.61 -13.22
CA PRO A 273 -9.12 7.49 -14.16
C PRO A 273 -9.92 6.19 -14.03
N GLY A 274 -9.56 5.32 -13.11
CA GLY A 274 -10.20 4.05 -12.85
C GLY A 274 -9.46 2.86 -13.49
N PRO A 275 -9.90 1.64 -13.19
CA PRO A 275 -9.26 0.43 -13.66
C PRO A 275 -9.41 0.28 -15.18
N SER A 276 -8.42 -0.36 -15.80
CA SER A 276 -8.50 -0.76 -17.20
C SER A 276 -9.64 -1.78 -17.40
N LYS A 277 -10.11 -1.90 -18.65
CA LYS A 277 -11.13 -2.90 -18.99
C LYS A 277 -10.65 -4.32 -18.70
N ALA A 278 -9.38 -4.62 -19.00
CA ALA A 278 -8.78 -5.92 -18.75
C ALA A 278 -8.69 -6.24 -17.24
N LEU A 279 -8.34 -5.24 -16.41
CA LEU A 279 -8.32 -5.42 -14.96
C LEU A 279 -9.71 -5.74 -14.43
N LEU A 280 -10.74 -4.98 -14.84
CA LEU A 280 -12.13 -5.26 -14.46
C LEU A 280 -12.58 -6.65 -14.90
N GLU A 281 -12.22 -7.07 -16.12
CA GLU A 281 -12.55 -8.41 -16.61
C GLU A 281 -11.94 -9.50 -15.72
N GLY A 282 -10.65 -9.38 -15.36
CA GLY A 282 -10.00 -10.29 -14.42
C GLY A 282 -10.64 -10.29 -13.04
N TYR A 283 -11.03 -9.11 -12.55
CA TYR A 283 -11.68 -8.96 -11.26
C TYR A 283 -13.07 -9.61 -11.22
N MET A 284 -13.85 -9.46 -12.28
CA MET A 284 -15.22 -9.97 -12.40
C MET A 284 -15.30 -11.41 -12.89
N ALA A 285 -14.20 -12.01 -13.32
CA ALA A 285 -14.13 -13.35 -13.93
C ALA A 285 -14.29 -14.47 -12.90
N GLY A 286 -15.38 -14.56 -12.18
CA GLY A 286 -15.67 -15.62 -11.21
C GLY A 286 -17.17 -15.88 -11.10
N GLU A 287 -17.55 -17.05 -10.60
CA GLU A 287 -18.98 -17.43 -10.43
C GLU A 287 -19.73 -16.45 -9.51
N ALA A 288 -19.05 -15.87 -8.51
CA ALA A 288 -19.66 -14.92 -7.56
C ALA A 288 -19.59 -13.45 -8.01
N GLY A 289 -18.89 -13.14 -9.13
CA GLY A 289 -18.55 -11.76 -9.46
C GLY A 289 -17.59 -11.14 -8.42
N GLY A 290 -17.17 -9.89 -8.65
CA GLY A 290 -16.44 -9.13 -7.64
C GLY A 290 -17.39 -8.22 -6.84
N PRO A 291 -16.99 -7.73 -5.66
CA PRO A 291 -17.80 -6.82 -4.85
C PRO A 291 -18.00 -5.44 -5.47
N LEU A 292 -17.40 -5.16 -6.63
CA LEU A 292 -17.59 -3.92 -7.37
C LEU A 292 -18.92 -3.94 -8.13
N MET A 293 -19.93 -3.29 -7.57
CA MET A 293 -21.15 -3.04 -8.31
C MET A 293 -21.17 -1.61 -8.88
N PRO A 294 -21.48 -1.41 -10.18
CA PRO A 294 -21.44 -0.09 -10.82
C PRO A 294 -22.70 0.74 -10.50
N PHE A 295 -22.77 1.34 -9.32
CA PHE A 295 -23.81 2.30 -8.96
C PHE A 295 -23.33 3.75 -9.12
N ALA A 296 -24.25 4.67 -9.39
CA ALA A 296 -23.91 6.09 -9.56
C ALA A 296 -23.21 6.70 -8.33
N ARG A 297 -23.63 6.32 -7.13
CA ARG A 297 -22.99 6.75 -5.86
C ARG A 297 -21.53 6.28 -5.68
N GLN A 298 -21.09 5.25 -6.40
CA GLN A 298 -19.71 4.78 -6.33
C GLN A 298 -18.70 5.82 -6.85
N ARG A 299 -19.10 6.69 -7.78
CA ARG A 299 -18.22 7.78 -8.21
C ARG A 299 -17.92 8.71 -7.03
N THR A 300 -18.93 9.12 -6.29
CA THR A 300 -18.77 9.97 -5.09
C THR A 300 -17.96 9.24 -4.01
N LYS A 301 -18.22 7.97 -3.78
CA LYS A 301 -17.50 7.15 -2.83
C LYS A 301 -16.00 7.07 -3.16
N ARG A 302 -15.65 6.85 -4.44
CA ARG A 302 -14.25 6.86 -4.90
C ARG A 302 -13.56 8.21 -4.72
N LEU A 303 -14.25 9.35 -4.81
CA LEU A 303 -13.67 10.65 -4.49
C LEU A 303 -13.22 10.71 -3.02
N TRP A 304 -14.01 10.19 -2.09
CA TRP A 304 -13.65 10.11 -0.68
C TRP A 304 -12.45 9.18 -0.44
N TYR A 305 -12.40 8.03 -1.10
CA TYR A 305 -11.29 7.09 -1.00
C TYR A 305 -10.01 7.66 -1.61
N THR A 306 -10.13 8.34 -2.76
CA THR A 306 -8.99 9.05 -3.38
C THR A 306 -8.45 10.13 -2.45
N LEU A 307 -9.33 10.94 -1.84
CA LEU A 307 -8.95 11.97 -0.88
C LEU A 307 -8.24 11.37 0.33
N PHE A 308 -8.76 10.25 0.87
CA PHE A 308 -8.12 9.54 1.98
C PHE A 308 -6.72 9.03 1.61
N THR A 309 -6.60 8.31 0.49
CA THR A 309 -5.29 7.78 0.02
C THR A 309 -4.30 8.91 -0.23
N ALA A 310 -4.71 9.99 -0.88
CA ALA A 310 -3.86 11.16 -1.12
C ALA A 310 -3.43 11.83 0.21
N GLY A 311 -4.33 11.92 1.19
CA GLY A 311 -4.00 12.40 2.53
C GLY A 311 -2.97 11.51 3.23
N VAL A 312 -3.12 10.19 3.16
CA VAL A 312 -2.14 9.24 3.71
C VAL A 312 -0.77 9.40 3.03
N VAL A 313 -0.73 9.57 1.69
CA VAL A 313 0.51 9.82 0.95
C VAL A 313 1.19 11.10 1.44
N LEU A 314 0.47 12.23 1.56
CA LEU A 314 1.04 13.48 2.06
C LEU A 314 1.57 13.36 3.49
N LEU A 315 0.85 12.64 4.36
CA LEU A 315 1.26 12.47 5.75
C LEU A 315 2.52 11.62 5.90
N ASN A 316 2.74 10.66 5.00
CA ASN A 316 3.80 9.66 5.10
C ASN A 316 4.99 9.91 4.16
N ALA A 317 4.88 10.80 3.18
CA ALA A 317 5.99 11.10 2.29
C ALA A 317 7.17 11.73 3.04
N PRO A 318 8.41 11.38 2.68
CA PRO A 318 9.61 12.03 3.20
C PRO A 318 9.62 13.52 2.87
N THR A 319 10.15 14.33 3.78
CA THR A 319 10.18 15.79 3.63
C THR A 319 11.24 16.30 2.65
N ASP A 320 12.18 15.45 2.27
CA ASP A 320 13.33 15.76 1.41
C ASP A 320 13.13 15.40 -0.08
N GLN A 321 11.99 14.80 -0.41
CA GLN A 321 11.65 14.44 -1.79
C GLN A 321 10.70 15.46 -2.41
N ALA A 322 11.20 16.23 -3.38
CA ALA A 322 10.35 16.94 -4.35
C ALA A 322 9.86 15.93 -5.39
N ASP A 323 8.86 15.12 -5.03
CA ASP A 323 8.40 13.99 -5.82
C ASP A 323 7.08 14.31 -6.53
N GLY A 324 6.94 13.82 -7.75
CA GLY A 324 5.69 13.88 -8.51
C GLY A 324 4.47 13.30 -7.78
N LYS A 325 4.69 12.40 -6.81
CA LYS A 325 3.66 11.80 -5.95
C LYS A 325 3.07 12.78 -4.94
N LEU A 326 3.92 13.62 -4.33
CA LEU A 326 3.42 14.70 -3.46
C LEU A 326 2.52 15.65 -4.24
N LYS A 327 2.98 16.05 -5.43
CA LYS A 327 2.17 16.87 -6.31
C LYS A 327 0.87 16.18 -6.73
N TRP A 328 0.92 14.90 -7.08
CA TRP A 328 -0.29 14.12 -7.35
C TRP A 328 -1.26 14.15 -6.16
N ALA A 329 -0.77 13.96 -4.94
CA ALA A 329 -1.61 13.92 -3.75
C ALA A 329 -2.25 15.27 -3.46
N GLU A 330 -1.51 16.39 -3.59
CA GLU A 330 -2.03 17.74 -3.46
C GLU A 330 -3.09 18.05 -4.52
N ASP A 331 -2.80 17.74 -5.79
CA ASP A 331 -3.71 17.93 -6.91
C ASP A 331 -4.98 17.08 -6.75
N ALA A 332 -4.84 15.82 -6.31
CA ALA A 332 -5.94 14.88 -6.07
C ALA A 332 -6.86 15.35 -4.94
N ILE A 333 -6.30 15.80 -3.81
CA ILE A 333 -7.08 16.35 -2.70
C ILE A 333 -7.90 17.55 -3.17
N THR A 334 -7.25 18.52 -3.81
CA THR A 334 -7.92 19.74 -4.30
C THR A 334 -9.02 19.41 -5.31
N ALA A 335 -8.76 18.48 -6.23
CA ALA A 335 -9.76 18.02 -7.20
C ALA A 335 -10.93 17.33 -6.53
N CYS A 336 -10.68 16.40 -5.59
CA CYS A 336 -11.73 15.70 -4.86
C CYS A 336 -12.60 16.66 -4.04
N VAL A 337 -11.99 17.59 -3.30
CA VAL A 337 -12.71 18.58 -2.49
C VAL A 337 -13.63 19.44 -3.36
N ARG A 338 -13.15 19.89 -4.52
CA ARG A 338 -13.93 20.65 -5.48
C ARG A 338 -15.15 19.86 -6.00
N GLU A 339 -14.96 18.59 -6.37
CA GLU A 339 -16.04 17.74 -6.88
C GLU A 339 -17.03 17.32 -5.80
N LEU A 340 -16.56 17.03 -4.58
CA LEU A 340 -17.40 16.62 -3.45
C LEU A 340 -18.39 17.68 -3.00
N LYS A 341 -18.16 18.95 -3.29
CA LYS A 341 -19.07 20.05 -3.00
C LYS A 341 -20.48 19.77 -3.51
N ASP A 342 -20.58 19.34 -4.77
CA ASP A 342 -21.85 19.14 -5.48
C ASP A 342 -22.10 17.66 -5.84
N ALA A 343 -21.25 16.73 -5.35
CA ALA A 343 -21.36 15.32 -5.69
C ALA A 343 -22.65 14.70 -5.09
N PRO A 344 -23.39 13.89 -5.86
CA PRO A 344 -24.58 13.19 -5.35
C PRO A 344 -24.16 12.08 -4.36
N CYS A 345 -24.92 11.92 -3.27
CA CYS A 345 -24.72 10.88 -2.27
C CYS A 345 -25.79 9.77 -2.33
N TYR A 346 -26.70 9.82 -3.31
CA TYR A 346 -27.85 8.90 -3.46
C TYR A 346 -27.80 8.16 -4.79
#